data_b2826d460b3a9a3fef9955c884dd240d
#
_entry.id   b2826d460b3a9a3fef9955c884dd240d
#
_cell.length_a   1.000
_cell.length_b   1.000
_cell.length_c   1.000
_cell.angle_alpha   90.00
_cell.angle_beta   90.00
_cell.angle_gamma   90.00
#
_symmetry.space_group_name_H-M   'P 1'
#
loop_
_entity.id
_entity.type
_entity.pdbx_description
1 polymer ?
#
loop_
_entity_poly.entity_id
_entity_poly.type
_entity_poly.pdbx_seq_one_letter_code
_entity_poly.pdbx_strand_id
1 'polypeptide(L)' 'KGTKKIAQKVGEEGVETALAAVAQDKAEVISEATDLVYHLTVLLHNQDLQWYEIIAKLQERHQGIGLHPEGGNK' A
#
# COMPACT_ATOMS: atom_id res chain seq x y z
N LYS A 1 6.64 11.57 -17.67
CA LYS A 1 7.13 12.56 -16.81
C LYS A 1 6.76 12.26 -15.39
N GLY A 2 5.78 11.57 -15.23
CA GLY A 2 5.30 11.32 -13.92
C GLY A 2 5.93 10.16 -13.20
N THR A 3 6.42 9.16 -13.92
CA THR A 3 6.83 7.92 -13.28
C THR A 3 7.83 8.10 -12.16
N LYS A 4 8.90 8.80 -12.42
CA LYS A 4 9.95 8.97 -11.42
C LYS A 4 9.44 9.73 -10.21
N LYS A 5 8.71 10.82 -10.47
CA LYS A 5 8.17 11.63 -9.40
C LYS A 5 7.11 10.87 -8.60
N ILE A 6 6.25 10.15 -9.30
CA ILE A 6 5.23 9.36 -8.63
C ILE A 6 5.86 8.27 -7.78
N ALA A 7 6.88 7.59 -8.32
CA ALA A 7 7.56 6.53 -7.58
C ALA A 7 8.22 7.10 -6.33
N GLN A 8 8.81 8.29 -6.44
CA GLN A 8 9.41 8.95 -5.29
C GLN A 8 8.38 9.21 -4.20
N LYS A 9 7.21 9.70 -4.59
CA LYS A 9 6.14 9.97 -3.62
C LYS A 9 5.70 8.71 -2.90
N VAL A 10 5.54 7.62 -3.66
CA VAL A 10 5.15 6.35 -3.04
C VAL A 10 6.19 5.93 -2.00
N GLY A 11 7.47 6.02 -2.34
CA GLY A 11 8.51 5.65 -1.41
C GLY A 11 8.52 6.51 -0.16
N GLU A 12 8.41 7.82 -0.34
CA GLU A 12 8.42 8.74 0.80
C GLU A 12 7.24 8.49 1.73
N GLU A 13 6.06 8.32 1.16
CA GLU A 13 4.88 8.16 1.99
C GLU A 13 4.82 6.80 2.66
N GLY A 14 5.43 5.80 2.03
CA GLY A 14 5.56 4.51 2.69
C GLY A 14 6.40 4.61 3.94
N VAL A 15 7.55 5.28 3.83
CA VAL A 15 8.42 5.49 4.98
C VAL A 15 7.72 6.31 6.05
N GLU A 16 7.04 7.39 5.66
CA GLU A 16 6.37 8.24 6.62
C GLU A 16 5.24 7.52 7.34
N THR A 17 4.52 6.64 6.62
CA THR A 17 3.50 5.84 7.26
C THR A 17 4.10 4.95 8.34
N ALA A 18 5.21 4.30 8.02
CA ALA A 18 5.87 3.42 8.97
C ALA A 18 6.37 4.20 10.19
N LEU A 19 6.95 5.37 9.97
CA LEU A 19 7.45 6.18 11.06
C LEU A 19 6.32 6.67 11.95
N ALA A 20 5.19 7.04 11.34
CA ALA A 20 4.02 7.47 12.11
C ALA A 20 3.53 6.34 13.01
N ALA A 21 3.56 5.10 12.50
CA ALA A 21 3.13 3.96 13.28
C ALA A 21 4.05 3.71 14.47
N VAL A 22 5.36 3.84 14.25
CA VAL A 22 6.33 3.68 15.33
C VAL A 22 6.12 4.74 16.39
N ALA A 23 5.79 5.95 15.96
CA ALA A 23 5.53 7.06 16.90
C ALA A 23 4.17 6.95 17.56
N GLN A 24 3.36 5.99 17.15
CA GLN A 24 2.03 5.76 17.71
C GLN A 24 1.08 6.94 17.46
N ASP A 25 1.30 7.64 16.37
CA ASP A 25 0.45 8.75 15.98
C ASP A 25 -0.59 8.25 14.97
N LYS A 26 -1.73 7.82 15.48
CA LYS A 26 -2.73 7.19 14.62
C LYS A 26 -3.30 8.13 13.57
N ALA A 27 -3.47 9.40 13.93
CA ALA A 27 -3.98 10.37 12.97
C ALA A 27 -2.99 10.53 11.83
N GLU A 28 -1.71 10.56 12.15
CA GLU A 28 -0.69 10.69 11.13
C GLU A 28 -0.60 9.42 10.28
N VAL A 29 -0.77 8.25 10.90
CA VAL A 29 -0.80 7.01 10.13
C VAL A 29 -1.90 7.06 9.08
N ILE A 30 -3.08 7.50 9.49
CA ILE A 30 -4.21 7.60 8.55
C ILE A 30 -3.88 8.57 7.43
N SER A 31 -3.33 9.72 7.78
CA SER A 31 -3.00 10.74 6.79
C SER A 31 -1.98 10.24 5.78
N GLU A 32 -0.88 9.69 6.27
CA GLU A 32 0.17 9.22 5.38
C GLU A 32 -0.24 8.00 4.58
N ALA A 33 -1.01 7.11 5.20
CA ALA A 33 -1.49 5.94 4.48
C ALA A 33 -2.46 6.35 3.38
N THR A 34 -3.27 7.37 3.62
CA THR A 34 -4.17 7.88 2.61
C THR A 34 -3.40 8.41 1.40
N ASP A 35 -2.36 9.19 1.67
CA ASP A 35 -1.52 9.71 0.60
C ASP A 35 -0.81 8.59 -0.14
N LEU A 36 -0.35 7.59 0.60
CA LEU A 36 0.32 6.44 0.01
C LEU A 36 -0.60 5.70 -0.94
N VAL A 37 -1.83 5.43 -0.50
CA VAL A 37 -2.80 4.73 -1.34
C VAL A 37 -3.10 5.54 -2.59
N TYR A 38 -3.25 6.86 -2.41
CA TYR A 38 -3.51 7.74 -3.54
C TYR A 38 -2.39 7.66 -4.57
N HIS A 39 -1.15 7.86 -4.14
CA HIS A 39 -0.04 7.88 -5.07
C HIS A 39 0.26 6.50 -5.64
N LEU A 40 0.02 5.45 -4.86
CA LEU A 40 0.17 4.10 -5.38
C LEU A 40 -0.85 3.85 -6.49
N THR A 41 -2.07 4.32 -6.30
CA THR A 41 -3.10 4.19 -7.32
C THR A 41 -2.68 4.91 -8.61
N VAL A 42 -2.12 6.12 -8.46
CA VAL A 42 -1.63 6.86 -9.60
C VAL A 42 -0.50 6.11 -10.30
N LEU A 43 0.40 5.52 -9.51
CA LEU A 43 1.52 4.78 -10.07
C LEU A 43 1.03 3.55 -10.85
N LEU A 44 0.08 2.82 -10.29
CA LEU A 44 -0.47 1.66 -10.99
C LEU A 44 -1.07 2.09 -12.32
N HIS A 45 -1.85 3.16 -12.31
CA HIS A 45 -2.45 3.67 -13.52
C HIS A 45 -1.37 4.07 -14.54
N ASN A 46 -0.32 4.70 -14.07
CA ASN A 46 0.80 5.10 -14.91
C ASN A 46 1.46 3.89 -15.58
N GLN A 47 1.41 2.74 -14.92
CA GLN A 47 2.01 1.51 -15.42
C GLN A 47 0.99 0.62 -16.14
N ASP A 48 -0.19 1.14 -16.41
CA ASP A 48 -1.27 0.39 -17.08
C ASP A 48 -1.70 -0.82 -16.25
N LEU A 49 -1.71 -0.66 -14.94
CA LEU A 49 -2.11 -1.72 -14.03
C LEU A 49 -3.38 -1.32 -13.30
N GLN A 50 -4.14 -2.32 -12.89
CA GLN A 50 -5.38 -2.11 -12.17
C GLN A 50 -5.28 -2.71 -10.78
N TRP A 51 -6.01 -2.12 -9.82
CA TRP A 51 -6.01 -2.63 -8.47
C TRP A 51 -6.44 -4.09 -8.40
N TYR A 52 -7.37 -4.51 -9.28
CA TYR A 52 -7.81 -5.90 -9.21
C TYR A 52 -6.66 -6.89 -9.47
N GLU A 53 -5.65 -6.46 -10.21
CA GLU A 53 -4.49 -7.34 -10.44
C GLU A 53 -3.69 -7.53 -9.16
N ILE A 54 -3.59 -6.47 -8.37
CA ILE A 54 -2.91 -6.54 -7.09
C ILE A 54 -3.71 -7.41 -6.12
N ILE A 55 -5.01 -7.18 -6.08
CA ILE A 55 -5.89 -7.95 -5.20
C ILE A 55 -5.85 -9.43 -5.55
N ALA A 56 -5.88 -9.75 -6.85
CA ALA A 56 -5.81 -11.14 -7.28
C ALA A 56 -4.52 -11.80 -6.82
N LYS A 57 -3.41 -11.07 -6.93
CA LYS A 57 -2.12 -11.62 -6.50
C LYS A 57 -2.08 -11.83 -4.99
N LEU A 58 -2.67 -10.92 -4.23
CA LEU A 58 -2.75 -11.08 -2.79
C LEU A 58 -3.55 -12.31 -2.43
N GLN A 59 -4.68 -12.51 -3.10
CA GLN A 59 -5.51 -13.70 -2.83
C GLN A 59 -4.75 -14.97 -3.14
N GLU A 60 -4.04 -14.97 -4.25
CA GLU A 60 -3.24 -16.11 -4.66
C GLU A 60 -2.20 -16.45 -3.59
N ARG A 61 -1.51 -15.43 -3.10
CA ARG A 61 -0.46 -15.64 -2.10
C ARG A 61 -1.02 -16.12 -0.76
N HIS A 62 -2.14 -15.55 -0.37
CA HIS A 62 -2.75 -15.94 0.89
C HIS A 62 -3.23 -17.38 0.84
N GLN A 63 -3.80 -17.79 -0.29
CA GLN A 63 -4.21 -19.19 -0.45
C GLN A 63 -3.00 -20.11 -0.41
N GLY A 64 -1.93 -19.70 -1.05
CA GLY A 64 -0.73 -20.49 -1.12
C GLY A 64 -0.06 -20.71 0.23
N ILE A 65 -0.18 -19.75 1.13
CA ILE A 65 0.45 -19.85 2.44
C ILE A 65 -0.54 -20.21 3.54
N GLY A 66 -1.78 -20.47 3.16
CA GLY A 66 -2.76 -20.96 4.11
C GLY A 66 -3.27 -19.94 5.09
N LEU A 67 -3.14 -18.66 4.79
CA LEU A 67 -3.66 -17.62 5.66
C LEU A 67 -5.18 -17.64 5.64
N HIS A 68 -5.75 -17.35 6.78
CA HIS A 68 -7.19 -17.26 6.92
C HIS A 68 -7.57 -15.89 7.43
N PRO A 69 -8.68 -15.38 6.92
CA PRO A 69 -9.12 -14.06 7.36
C PRO A 69 -9.37 -13.97 8.84
N GLU A 70 -9.83 -15.05 9.40
CA GLU A 70 -10.10 -15.03 10.83
C GLU A 70 -8.82 -15.11 11.63
N GLY A 71 -7.93 -15.59 11.03
CA GLY A 71 -6.73 -15.71 11.78
C GLY A 71 -5.99 -14.48 11.83
N GLY A 72 -6.81 -14.73 11.75
CA GLY A 72 -6.38 -14.29 12.06
C GLY A 72 -5.91 -14.14 12.60
N ASN A 73 -6.01 -14.30 12.89
CA ASN A 73 -5.69 -14.24 13.43
C ASN A 73 -5.22 -13.99 13.97
N LYS A 74 -5.43 -14.02 14.16
CA LYS A 74 -5.11 -13.73 14.53
C LYS A 74 -4.70 -13.35 14.66
#